data_1faa614e16255226a3d8e58f5c23b771
#
_entry.id   1faa614e16255226a3d8e58f5c23b771
#
_cell.length_a   1.000
_cell.length_b   1.000
_cell.length_c   1.000
_cell.angle_alpha   90.00
_cell.angle_beta   90.00
_cell.angle_gamma   90.00
#
_symmetry.space_group_name_H-M   'P 1'
#
loop_
_entity.id
_entity.type
_entity.pdbx_description
1 polymer ?
#
loop_
_entity_poly.entity_id
_entity_poly.type
_entity_poly.pdbx_seq_one_letter_code
_entity_poly.pdbx_strand_id
1 'polypeptide(L)'
;GASVVEVLQNCVIFNDGTHASVATKEGRAKNAIYLEHGKPMLFGENKEFGLTQEGFGLKVVKLGENGITEKDILIHDAHCQDNTLQLKLALMEGPDFPIALGVIREVEAPTYNDAVAEQIEEVKGKKKYHNFQELLMTNDTWEVK
;
A
#
# COMPACT_ATOMS: atom_id res chain seq x y z
N GLY A 1 7.20 5.51 -10.31
CA GLY A 1 6.27 4.72 -9.51
C GLY A 1 5.08 5.54 -9.03
N ALA A 2 4.17 4.91 -8.33
CA ALA A 2 3.04 5.56 -7.68
C ALA A 2 3.14 5.40 -6.18
N SER A 3 2.81 6.45 -5.43
CA SER A 3 2.72 6.39 -3.97
C SER A 3 1.45 7.08 -3.48
N VAL A 4 0.90 6.57 -2.40
CA VAL A 4 -0.25 7.15 -1.69
C VAL A 4 0.17 7.41 -0.25
N VAL A 5 -0.06 8.62 0.22
CA VAL A 5 0.20 9.01 1.60
C VAL A 5 -1.09 9.57 2.18
N GLU A 6 -1.57 8.94 3.24
CA GLU A 6 -2.70 9.44 4.01
C GLU A 6 -2.20 10.19 5.24
N VAL A 7 -2.66 11.43 5.40
CA VAL A 7 -2.30 12.30 6.52
C VAL A 7 -3.53 12.55 7.38
N LEU A 8 -3.54 12.03 8.61
CA LEU A 8 -4.60 12.26 9.56
C LEU A 8 -4.52 13.68 10.09
N GLN A 9 -5.43 14.54 9.63
CA GLN A 9 -5.46 15.96 9.97
C GLN A 9 -6.82 16.33 10.59
N ASN A 10 -6.78 17.08 11.69
CA ASN A 10 -7.96 17.67 12.27
C ASN A 10 -8.39 18.92 11.50
N CYS A 11 -9.68 19.08 11.27
CA CYS A 11 -10.27 20.29 10.67
C CYS A 11 -11.31 20.89 11.60
N VAL A 12 -10.93 21.93 12.33
CA VAL A 12 -11.78 22.59 13.34
C VAL A 12 -13.05 23.22 12.77
N ILE A 13 -13.13 23.42 11.45
CA ILE A 13 -14.29 24.05 10.80
C ILE A 13 -15.29 23.00 10.33
N PHE A 14 -14.79 21.95 9.64
CA PHE A 14 -15.68 20.99 8.98
C PHE A 14 -15.90 19.69 9.77
N ASN A 15 -14.89 19.25 10.54
CA ASN A 15 -14.95 18.00 11.29
C ASN A 15 -13.95 18.00 12.45
N ASP A 16 -14.27 18.78 13.49
CA ASP A 16 -13.44 18.87 14.67
C ASP A 16 -13.49 17.58 15.50
N GLY A 17 -12.34 17.13 15.96
CA GLY A 17 -12.22 15.95 16.79
C GLY A 17 -12.28 14.60 16.05
N THR A 18 -12.31 14.56 14.73
CA THR A 18 -12.38 13.32 13.94
C THR A 18 -11.33 12.30 14.35
N HIS A 19 -10.12 12.75 14.65
CA HIS A 19 -9.00 11.87 15.03
C HIS A 19 -8.64 11.99 16.53
N ALA A 20 -9.61 12.38 17.37
CA ALA A 20 -9.37 12.59 18.81
C ALA A 20 -8.78 11.35 19.51
N SER A 21 -9.15 10.14 19.07
CA SER A 21 -8.64 8.88 19.60
C SER A 21 -7.14 8.69 19.43
N VAL A 22 -6.52 9.38 18.46
CA VAL A 22 -5.08 9.29 18.16
C VAL A 22 -4.37 10.66 18.16
N ALA A 23 -5.07 11.72 18.57
CA ALA A 23 -4.53 13.08 18.60
C ALA A 23 -3.47 13.25 19.70
N THR A 24 -3.66 12.63 20.87
CA THR A 24 -2.72 12.71 21.97
C THR A 24 -1.68 11.57 21.93
N LYS A 25 -0.59 11.71 22.69
CA LYS A 25 0.43 10.66 22.80
C LYS A 25 -0.15 9.39 23.43
N GLU A 26 -0.93 9.54 24.47
CA GLU A 26 -1.61 8.45 25.18
C GLU A 26 -2.66 7.78 24.29
N GLY A 27 -3.44 8.57 23.55
CA GLY A 27 -4.41 8.07 22.60
C GLY A 27 -3.76 7.25 21.49
N ARG A 28 -2.66 7.74 20.91
CA ARG A 28 -1.88 6.97 19.92
C ARG A 28 -1.31 5.68 20.48
N ALA A 29 -0.78 5.70 21.71
CA ALA A 29 -0.25 4.49 22.33
C ALA A 29 -1.31 3.39 22.46
N LYS A 30 -2.56 3.75 22.72
CA LYS A 30 -3.68 2.80 22.86
C LYS A 30 -4.32 2.39 21.54
N ASN A 31 -4.54 3.37 20.65
CA ASN A 31 -5.44 3.21 19.50
C ASN A 31 -4.72 3.20 18.15
N ALA A 32 -3.39 3.28 18.12
CA ALA A 32 -2.63 3.18 16.89
C ALA A 32 -1.62 2.04 16.96
N ILE A 33 -1.41 1.39 15.79
CA ILE A 33 -0.35 0.41 15.59
C ILE A 33 0.65 0.99 14.58
N TYR A 34 1.93 0.98 14.94
CA TYR A 34 3.00 1.41 14.05
C TYR A 34 3.57 0.20 13.31
N LEU A 35 3.35 0.19 12.00
CA LEU A 35 3.79 -0.88 11.12
C LEU A 35 5.24 -0.66 10.68
N GLU A 36 6.09 -1.61 10.99
CA GLU A 36 7.48 -1.67 10.55
C GLU A 36 7.74 -3.04 9.89
N HIS A 37 8.36 -3.05 8.72
CA HIS A 37 8.69 -4.29 8.04
C HIS A 37 9.52 -5.22 8.93
N GLY A 38 9.16 -6.50 8.97
CA GLY A 38 9.84 -7.53 9.77
C GLY A 38 9.57 -7.48 11.27
N LYS A 39 8.68 -6.59 11.76
CA LYS A 39 8.33 -6.51 13.17
C LYS A 39 6.96 -7.13 13.46
N PRO A 40 6.76 -7.69 14.67
CA PRO A 40 5.45 -8.15 15.10
C PRO A 40 4.50 -6.96 15.24
N MET A 41 3.26 -7.14 14.81
CA MET A 41 2.22 -6.11 14.81
C MET A 41 1.63 -5.98 16.23
N LEU A 42 2.35 -5.28 17.10
CA LEU A 42 2.01 -5.03 18.49
C LEU A 42 1.60 -3.57 18.73
N PHE A 43 0.65 -3.35 19.63
CA PHE A 43 0.19 -2.03 20.05
C PHE A 43 -0.27 -2.01 21.50
N GLY A 44 -0.69 -0.87 22.01
CA GLY A 44 -0.95 -0.63 23.43
C GLY A 44 0.21 0.06 24.13
N GLU A 45 -0.03 0.66 25.29
CA GLU A 45 0.98 1.40 26.06
C GLU A 45 2.22 0.55 26.40
N ASN A 46 2.01 -0.73 26.67
CA ASN A 46 3.05 -1.70 27.00
C ASN A 46 3.19 -2.80 25.93
N LYS A 47 2.67 -2.57 24.72
CA LYS A 47 2.60 -3.56 23.65
C LYS A 47 1.88 -4.84 24.05
N GLU A 48 0.85 -4.69 24.87
CA GLU A 48 0.07 -5.80 25.42
C GLU A 48 -0.95 -6.39 24.45
N PHE A 49 -1.21 -5.71 23.32
CA PHE A 49 -2.09 -6.19 22.27
C PHE A 49 -1.33 -6.49 20.98
N GLY A 50 -1.85 -7.41 20.20
CA GLY A 50 -1.30 -7.73 18.89
C GLY A 50 -2.37 -8.17 17.90
N LEU A 51 -1.97 -8.22 16.62
CA LEU A 51 -2.82 -8.71 15.54
C LEU A 51 -2.48 -10.16 15.21
N THR A 52 -3.54 -10.98 15.12
CA THR A 52 -3.47 -12.36 14.61
C THR A 52 -4.45 -12.53 13.47
N GLN A 53 -4.34 -13.65 12.77
CA GLN A 53 -5.29 -14.02 11.73
C GLN A 53 -6.34 -14.98 12.31
N GLU A 54 -7.61 -14.70 12.03
CA GLU A 54 -8.72 -15.61 12.31
C GLU A 54 -9.52 -15.83 11.02
N GLY A 55 -9.39 -17.02 10.46
CA GLY A 55 -9.92 -17.30 9.13
C GLY A 55 -9.29 -16.39 8.07
N PHE A 56 -10.11 -15.63 7.34
CA PHE A 56 -9.66 -14.62 6.38
C PHE A 56 -9.57 -13.20 6.99
N GLY A 57 -9.91 -13.05 8.27
CA GLY A 57 -9.94 -11.76 8.96
C GLY A 57 -8.69 -11.52 9.82
N LEU A 58 -8.62 -10.29 10.34
CA LEU A 58 -7.71 -9.92 11.42
C LEU A 58 -8.46 -10.01 12.74
N LYS A 59 -7.73 -10.28 13.81
CA LYS A 59 -8.25 -10.30 15.17
C LYS A 59 -7.24 -9.64 16.10
N VAL A 60 -7.75 -8.80 16.98
CA VAL A 60 -6.98 -8.26 18.11
C VAL A 60 -6.96 -9.29 19.23
N VAL A 61 -5.77 -9.53 19.75
CA VAL A 61 -5.55 -10.44 20.89
C VAL A 61 -4.68 -9.77 21.95
N LYS A 62 -4.81 -10.22 23.19
CA LYS A 62 -3.99 -9.72 24.30
C LYS A 62 -2.94 -10.74 24.69
N LEU A 63 -1.69 -10.29 24.76
CA LEU A 63 -0.57 -11.13 25.15
C LEU A 63 -0.74 -11.62 26.59
N GLY A 64 -0.41 -12.90 26.81
CA GLY A 64 -0.52 -13.55 28.11
C GLY A 64 -1.92 -14.10 28.42
N GLU A 65 -2.95 -13.75 27.67
CA GLU A 65 -4.29 -14.35 27.77
C GLU A 65 -4.40 -15.58 26.85
N ASN A 66 -5.08 -16.61 27.31
CA ASN A 66 -5.28 -17.88 26.58
C ASN A 66 -4.00 -18.53 26.03
N GLY A 67 -2.85 -18.25 26.64
CA GLY A 67 -1.56 -18.78 26.22
C GLY A 67 -0.94 -18.06 25.00
N ILE A 68 -1.51 -16.95 24.56
CA ILE A 68 -1.01 -16.16 23.43
C ILE A 68 0.31 -15.49 23.79
N THR A 69 1.28 -15.66 22.94
CA THR A 69 2.63 -15.10 23.04
C THR A 69 2.95 -14.22 21.84
N GLU A 70 4.07 -13.49 21.87
CA GLU A 70 4.52 -12.68 20.74
C GLU A 70 4.75 -13.52 19.45
N LYS A 71 5.02 -14.81 19.58
CA LYS A 71 5.21 -15.71 18.43
C LYS A 71 3.92 -15.97 17.64
N ASP A 72 2.78 -15.75 18.28
CA ASP A 72 1.46 -15.94 17.67
C ASP A 72 0.99 -14.67 16.93
N ILE A 73 1.74 -13.57 17.07
CA ILE A 73 1.42 -12.29 16.45
C ILE A 73 1.96 -12.26 15.02
N LEU A 74 1.14 -11.73 14.10
CA LEU A 74 1.53 -11.53 12.72
C LEU A 74 2.73 -10.59 12.61
N ILE A 75 3.69 -10.98 11.79
CA ILE A 75 4.83 -10.12 11.42
C ILE A 75 4.44 -9.32 10.18
N HIS A 76 4.66 -8.02 10.23
CA HIS A 76 4.38 -7.15 9.10
C HIS A 76 5.38 -7.35 7.97
N ASP A 77 4.88 -7.63 6.77
CA ASP A 77 5.67 -7.67 5.54
C ASP A 77 5.18 -6.58 4.57
N ALA A 78 5.87 -5.44 4.57
CA ALA A 78 5.56 -4.34 3.66
C ALA A 78 5.87 -4.67 2.20
N HIS A 79 6.74 -5.66 1.94
CA HIS A 79 7.22 -6.00 0.59
C HIS A 79 6.47 -7.17 -0.05
N CYS A 80 5.46 -7.73 0.64
CA CYS A 80 4.66 -8.81 0.11
C CYS A 80 3.95 -8.41 -1.19
N GLN A 81 4.07 -9.23 -2.23
CA GLN A 81 3.42 -8.97 -3.53
C GLN A 81 1.89 -9.10 -3.43
N ASP A 82 1.40 -10.07 -2.63
CA ASP A 82 -0.03 -10.16 -2.30
C ASP A 82 -0.40 -9.02 -1.35
N ASN A 83 -1.33 -8.19 -1.79
CA ASN A 83 -1.75 -7.00 -1.05
C ASN A 83 -2.94 -7.24 -0.10
N THR A 84 -3.40 -8.47 0.07
CA THR A 84 -4.61 -8.78 0.83
C THR A 84 -4.49 -8.35 2.30
N LEU A 85 -3.36 -8.65 2.94
CA LEU A 85 -3.12 -8.24 4.32
C LEU A 85 -2.97 -6.73 4.45
N GLN A 86 -2.18 -6.11 3.56
CA GLN A 86 -1.98 -4.66 3.57
C GLN A 86 -3.30 -3.89 3.36
N LEU A 87 -4.19 -4.39 2.50
CA LEU A 87 -5.52 -3.79 2.34
C LEU A 87 -6.34 -3.90 3.63
N LYS A 88 -6.31 -5.04 4.32
CA LYS A 88 -6.98 -5.20 5.61
C LYS A 88 -6.42 -4.26 6.67
N LEU A 89 -5.10 -4.09 6.73
CA LEU A 89 -4.45 -3.15 7.64
C LEU A 89 -4.87 -1.70 7.35
N ALA A 90 -4.95 -1.32 6.08
CA ALA A 90 -5.40 0.01 5.68
C ALA A 90 -6.88 0.30 6.00
N LEU A 91 -7.70 -0.74 6.07
CA LEU A 91 -9.13 -0.64 6.38
C LEU A 91 -9.47 -0.82 7.87
N MET A 92 -8.46 -1.00 8.73
CA MET A 92 -8.70 -1.10 10.17
C MET A 92 -9.16 0.23 10.75
N GLU A 93 -10.22 0.19 11.54
CA GLU A 93 -10.75 1.36 12.23
C GLU A 93 -11.38 0.98 13.57
N GLY A 94 -11.44 1.97 14.47
CA GLY A 94 -12.05 1.78 15.78
C GLY A 94 -13.56 1.53 15.73
N PRO A 95 -14.13 0.99 16.81
CA PRO A 95 -13.48 0.72 18.10
C PRO A 95 -12.72 -0.61 18.18
N ASP A 96 -12.95 -1.54 17.22
CA ASP A 96 -12.49 -2.93 17.31
C ASP A 96 -11.00 -3.10 16.93
N PHE A 97 -10.46 -2.18 16.12
CA PHE A 97 -9.09 -2.24 15.64
C PHE A 97 -8.33 -0.93 15.90
N PRO A 98 -7.01 -1.00 16.05
CA PRO A 98 -6.17 0.20 16.06
C PRO A 98 -6.09 0.80 14.65
N ILE A 99 -5.82 2.10 14.57
CA ILE A 99 -5.47 2.76 13.31
C ILE A 99 -4.05 2.38 12.92
N ALA A 100 -3.87 1.88 11.71
CA ALA A 100 -2.55 1.54 11.19
C ALA A 100 -1.78 2.80 10.76
N LEU A 101 -0.58 2.97 11.27
CA LEU A 101 0.34 4.06 10.94
C LEU A 101 1.68 3.47 10.46
N GLY A 102 2.43 4.23 9.67
CA GLY A 102 3.70 3.79 9.12
C GLY A 102 3.60 3.30 7.69
N VAL A 103 4.54 2.47 7.26
CA VAL A 103 4.59 1.96 5.89
C VAL A 103 3.78 0.68 5.78
N ILE A 104 2.56 0.80 5.25
CA ILE A 104 1.67 -0.35 5.08
C ILE A 104 2.16 -1.25 3.94
N ARG A 105 2.60 -0.66 2.81
CA ARG A 105 3.05 -1.40 1.63
C ARG A 105 4.15 -0.63 0.90
N GLU A 106 5.22 -1.34 0.56
CA GLU A 106 6.35 -0.84 -0.21
C GLU A 106 6.86 -1.95 -1.12
N VAL A 107 6.44 -1.97 -2.37
CA VAL A 107 6.86 -2.97 -3.35
C VAL A 107 7.50 -2.32 -4.55
N GLU A 108 8.52 -2.97 -5.08
CA GLU A 108 9.10 -2.59 -6.34
C GLU A 108 8.21 -3.04 -7.50
N ALA A 109 7.99 -2.15 -8.45
CA ALA A 109 7.27 -2.41 -9.68
C ALA A 109 7.83 -1.55 -10.81
N PRO A 110 7.71 -1.98 -12.08
CA PRO A 110 8.09 -1.17 -13.23
C PRO A 110 7.43 0.19 -13.19
N THR A 111 8.17 1.24 -13.53
CA THR A 111 7.60 2.57 -13.62
C THR A 111 6.77 2.73 -14.89
N TYR A 112 5.83 3.67 -14.90
CA TYR A 112 5.09 4.02 -16.11
C TYR A 112 6.02 4.43 -17.26
N ASN A 113 7.06 5.21 -16.96
CA ASN A 113 8.01 5.67 -17.97
C ASN A 113 8.79 4.50 -18.58
N ASP A 114 9.21 3.54 -17.78
CA ASP A 114 9.93 2.35 -18.27
C ASP A 114 9.01 1.51 -19.18
N ALA A 115 7.76 1.28 -18.74
CA ALA A 115 6.78 0.54 -19.54
C ALA A 115 6.46 1.24 -20.88
N VAL A 116 6.34 2.56 -20.89
CA VAL A 116 6.15 3.34 -22.15
C VAL A 116 7.39 3.27 -23.04
N ALA A 117 8.59 3.39 -22.47
CA ALA A 117 9.83 3.27 -23.24
C ALA A 117 9.96 1.88 -23.87
N GLU A 118 9.69 0.82 -23.11
CA GLU A 118 9.69 -0.55 -23.60
C GLU A 118 8.67 -0.73 -24.76
N GLN A 119 7.45 -0.23 -24.59
CA GLN A 119 6.43 -0.26 -25.64
C GLN A 119 6.87 0.46 -26.91
N ILE A 120 7.51 1.62 -26.77
CA ILE A 120 8.04 2.37 -27.93
C ILE A 120 9.11 1.55 -28.67
N GLU A 121 10.05 0.94 -27.93
CA GLU A 121 11.10 0.12 -28.55
C GLU A 121 10.50 -1.14 -29.22
N GLU A 122 9.53 -1.78 -28.60
CA GLU A 122 8.82 -2.91 -29.21
C GLU A 122 8.13 -2.52 -30.52
N VAL A 123 7.42 -1.39 -30.53
CA VAL A 123 6.75 -0.89 -31.76
C VAL A 123 7.75 -0.50 -32.81
N LYS A 124 8.86 0.15 -32.45
CA LYS A 124 9.95 0.46 -33.40
C LYS A 124 10.54 -0.81 -34.03
N GLY A 125 10.72 -1.86 -33.24
CA GLY A 125 11.22 -3.16 -33.74
C GLY A 125 10.27 -3.87 -34.72
N LYS A 126 8.96 -3.62 -34.58
CA LYS A 126 7.90 -4.24 -35.42
C LYS A 126 7.53 -3.41 -36.65
N LYS A 127 8.02 -2.17 -36.78
CA LYS A 127 7.61 -1.30 -37.87
C LYS A 127 8.13 -1.81 -39.21
N LYS A 128 7.27 -1.73 -40.23
CA LYS A 128 7.56 -2.16 -41.60
C LYS A 128 8.39 -1.15 -42.38
N TYR A 129 8.38 0.11 -41.97
CA TYR A 129 8.95 1.23 -42.73
C TYR A 129 10.05 1.89 -41.88
N HIS A 130 11.21 2.09 -42.44
CA HIS A 130 12.38 2.57 -41.74
C HIS A 130 12.70 4.04 -42.02
N ASN A 131 12.08 4.61 -43.05
CA ASN A 131 12.24 6.01 -43.40
C ASN A 131 10.94 6.61 -43.93
N PHE A 132 10.92 7.94 -44.10
CA PHE A 132 9.75 8.69 -44.53
C PHE A 132 9.35 8.33 -45.95
N GLN A 133 10.30 8.07 -46.85
CA GLN A 133 10.04 7.69 -48.25
C GLN A 133 9.27 6.36 -48.31
N GLU A 134 9.73 5.37 -47.57
CA GLU A 134 9.01 4.08 -47.50
C GLU A 134 7.59 4.25 -46.98
N LEU A 135 7.41 5.10 -45.93
CA LEU A 135 6.09 5.37 -45.37
C LEU A 135 5.15 6.02 -46.42
N LEU A 136 5.63 6.98 -47.20
CA LEU A 136 4.84 7.61 -48.25
C LEU A 136 4.43 6.64 -49.36
N MET A 137 5.23 5.61 -49.61
CA MET A 137 4.97 4.62 -50.70
C MET A 137 4.14 3.41 -50.20
N THR A 138 3.53 3.50 -49.02
CA THR A 138 2.76 2.37 -48.43
C THR A 138 1.39 2.15 -49.08
N ASN A 139 0.80 3.18 -49.65
CA ASN A 139 -0.50 3.14 -50.32
C ASN A 139 -0.32 3.24 -51.84
N ASP A 140 -1.44 3.13 -52.55
CA ASP A 140 -1.46 3.34 -54.00
C ASP A 140 -0.89 4.71 -54.35
N THR A 141 0.15 4.71 -55.15
CA THR A 141 0.84 5.91 -55.62
C THR A 141 0.63 6.10 -57.13
N TRP A 142 0.61 7.34 -57.57
CA TRP A 142 0.58 7.69 -58.98
C TRP A 142 1.67 8.72 -59.30
N GLU A 143 2.17 8.68 -60.53
CA GLU A 143 3.08 9.70 -61.00
C GLU A 143 2.30 10.88 -61.61
N VAL A 144 2.67 12.08 -61.16
CA VAL A 144 2.20 13.33 -61.79
C VAL A 144 3.12 13.61 -62.97
N LYS A 145 2.58 13.52 -64.21
CA LYS A 145 3.29 13.82 -65.44
C LYS A 145 3.20 15.31 -65.75
#